data_757fa657093f4ed3eb38c1b99bd72a66
#
_entry.id   757fa657093f4ed3eb38c1b99bd72a66
#
_cell.length_a   1.000
_cell.length_b   1.000
_cell.length_c   1.000
_cell.angle_alpha   90.00
_cell.angle_beta   90.00
_cell.angle_gamma   90.00
#
_symmetry.space_group_name_H-M   'P 1'
#
loop_
_entity.id
_entity.type
_entity.pdbx_description
1 polymer ?
#
loop_
_entity_poly.entity_id
_entity_poly.type
_entity_poly.pdbx_seq_one_letter_code
_entity_poly.pdbx_strand_id
1 'polypeptide(L)'
;MAKVSRFGGKQNVICRVKTASLEPTSMKVAVIRRAHFNAAHRLHNPAWTDERNRTVFGLCNNANYHGHNYELEVKVTGEVDPATGYVIDLGWLANLIKQEVENRFDHHNLNLDTVEFRDLNPTAENICVVIWQILRPHLPETQDLHIRLYETPRNFVEYPV
;
A
#
# COMPACT_ATOMS: atom_id res chain seq x y z
N MET A 1 -59.20 -47.10 -40.71
CA MET A 1 -58.39 -45.96 -41.18
C MET A 1 -57.85 -45.19 -39.95
N ALA A 2 -56.63 -45.42 -39.55
CA ALA A 2 -56.03 -44.80 -38.39
C ALA A 2 -54.99 -43.73 -38.86
N LYS A 3 -55.21 -42.47 -38.46
CA LYS A 3 -54.28 -41.37 -38.74
C LYS A 3 -53.14 -41.38 -37.70
N VAL A 4 -51.91 -41.54 -38.19
CA VAL A 4 -50.70 -41.39 -37.41
C VAL A 4 -50.33 -39.91 -37.35
N SER A 5 -50.32 -39.30 -36.16
CA SER A 5 -49.82 -37.96 -35.95
C SER A 5 -48.33 -38.02 -35.71
N ARG A 6 -47.54 -37.23 -36.45
CA ARG A 6 -46.10 -37.05 -36.29
C ARG A 6 -45.85 -36.11 -35.13
N PHE A 7 -45.09 -36.58 -34.13
CA PHE A 7 -44.49 -35.73 -33.03
C PHE A 7 -43.29 -34.97 -33.59
N GLY A 8 -43.35 -33.63 -33.48
CA GLY A 8 -42.29 -32.75 -33.87
C GLY A 8 -41.10 -32.86 -32.88
N GLY A 9 -39.93 -33.13 -33.44
CA GLY A 9 -38.69 -33.15 -32.69
C GLY A 9 -38.33 -31.78 -32.18
N LYS A 10 -38.11 -31.66 -30.84
CA LYS A 10 -37.52 -30.48 -30.23
C LYS A 10 -36.03 -30.42 -30.60
N GLN A 11 -35.66 -29.44 -31.40
CA GLN A 11 -34.25 -29.11 -31.63
C GLN A 11 -33.69 -28.52 -30.33
N ASN A 12 -32.78 -29.23 -29.68
CA ASN A 12 -31.97 -28.69 -28.60
C ASN A 12 -31.01 -27.66 -29.18
N VAL A 13 -31.31 -26.38 -28.98
CA VAL A 13 -30.37 -25.28 -29.27
C VAL A 13 -29.33 -25.30 -28.17
N ILE A 14 -28.22 -25.95 -28.43
CA ILE A 14 -27.02 -25.83 -27.57
C ILE A 14 -26.45 -24.43 -27.79
N CYS A 15 -26.73 -23.56 -26.83
CA CYS A 15 -26.11 -22.24 -26.79
C CYS A 15 -24.59 -22.46 -26.53
N ARG A 16 -23.80 -22.49 -27.61
CA ARG A 16 -22.33 -22.43 -27.50
C ARG A 16 -21.96 -21.05 -26.98
N VAL A 17 -21.70 -20.97 -25.69
CA VAL A 17 -20.97 -19.84 -25.13
C VAL A 17 -19.62 -19.84 -25.83
N LYS A 18 -19.41 -18.88 -26.73
CA LYS A 18 -18.09 -18.60 -27.27
C LYS A 18 -17.25 -18.14 -26.08
N THR A 19 -16.40 -19.01 -25.53
CA THR A 19 -15.28 -18.57 -24.74
C THR A 19 -14.41 -17.74 -25.67
N ALA A 20 -14.54 -16.43 -25.59
CA ALA A 20 -13.57 -15.53 -26.18
C ALA A 20 -12.22 -15.95 -25.58
N SER A 21 -11.31 -16.42 -26.42
CA SER A 21 -9.91 -16.53 -26.07
C SER A 21 -9.49 -15.13 -25.67
N LEU A 22 -9.34 -14.90 -24.36
CA LEU A 22 -8.64 -13.73 -23.88
C LEU A 22 -7.20 -13.89 -24.40
N GLU A 23 -6.91 -13.28 -25.56
CA GLU A 23 -5.54 -12.99 -25.90
C GLU A 23 -4.94 -12.37 -24.65
N PRO A 24 -3.72 -12.74 -24.24
CA PRO A 24 -3.09 -12.19 -23.06
C PRO A 24 -2.74 -10.71 -23.29
N THR A 25 -3.76 -9.87 -23.30
CA THR A 25 -3.56 -8.46 -23.05
C THR A 25 -2.99 -8.41 -21.64
N SER A 26 -1.74 -7.98 -21.51
CA SER A 26 -1.03 -7.83 -20.25
C SER A 26 -1.94 -7.15 -19.24
N MET A 27 -2.51 -7.97 -18.33
CA MET A 27 -3.42 -7.46 -17.31
C MET A 27 -2.58 -6.98 -16.13
N LYS A 28 -2.50 -5.67 -15.97
CA LYS A 28 -1.93 -5.08 -14.76
C LYS A 28 -2.96 -5.14 -13.62
N VAL A 29 -2.56 -5.70 -12.51
CA VAL A 29 -3.37 -5.81 -11.30
C VAL A 29 -2.61 -5.18 -10.13
N ALA A 30 -3.31 -4.52 -9.23
CA ALA A 30 -2.76 -4.01 -8.00
C ALA A 30 -3.03 -4.97 -6.84
N VAL A 31 -2.01 -5.33 -6.12
CA VAL A 31 -2.04 -6.11 -4.88
C VAL A 31 -1.75 -5.15 -3.72
N ILE A 32 -2.56 -5.20 -2.67
CA ILE A 32 -2.41 -4.30 -1.52
C ILE A 32 -2.22 -5.12 -0.25
N ARG A 33 -1.15 -4.84 0.48
CA ARG A 33 -0.91 -5.36 1.82
C ARG A 33 -1.06 -4.26 2.85
N ARG A 34 -1.87 -4.51 3.88
CA ARG A 34 -1.98 -3.63 5.06
C ARG A 34 -1.03 -4.07 6.15
N ALA A 35 -0.47 -3.10 6.85
CA ALA A 35 0.38 -3.25 8.01
C ALA A 35 0.11 -2.10 8.99
N HIS A 36 0.64 -2.16 10.20
CA HIS A 36 0.53 -1.06 11.15
C HIS A 36 1.80 -0.99 12.00
N PHE A 37 2.10 0.18 12.53
CA PHE A 37 3.13 0.40 13.52
C PHE A 37 2.76 1.57 14.43
N ASN A 38 3.25 1.55 15.65
CA ASN A 38 3.04 2.63 16.63
C ASN A 38 4.35 3.37 16.79
N ALA A 39 4.33 4.68 16.58
CA ALA A 39 5.53 5.47 16.72
C ALA A 39 5.25 6.84 17.34
N ALA A 40 6.21 7.34 18.10
CA ALA A 40 6.20 8.69 18.62
C ALA A 40 7.00 9.62 17.71
N HIS A 41 6.57 10.87 17.64
CA HIS A 41 7.29 11.91 16.91
C HIS A 41 7.06 13.31 17.52
N ARG A 42 7.87 14.25 17.06
CA ARG A 42 7.72 15.68 17.29
C ARG A 42 8.01 16.42 15.99
N LEU A 43 7.17 17.39 15.64
CA LEU A 43 7.44 18.29 14.53
C LEU A 43 8.15 19.54 15.06
N HIS A 44 9.40 19.74 14.65
CA HIS A 44 10.24 20.84 15.11
C HIS A 44 11.29 21.21 14.08
N ASN A 45 11.44 22.49 13.81
CA ASN A 45 12.53 22.99 12.99
C ASN A 45 13.56 23.69 13.90
N PRO A 46 14.76 23.15 14.07
CA PRO A 46 15.78 23.69 14.99
C PRO A 46 16.32 25.06 14.56
N ALA A 47 16.14 25.44 13.28
CA ALA A 47 16.55 26.76 12.80
C ALA A 47 15.53 27.89 13.13
N TRP A 48 14.35 27.53 13.69
CA TRP A 48 13.32 28.50 14.03
C TRP A 48 13.27 28.78 15.53
N THR A 49 12.71 29.95 15.88
CA THR A 49 12.41 30.23 17.29
C THR A 49 11.33 29.28 17.81
N ASP A 50 11.29 29.09 19.12
CA ASP A 50 10.26 28.28 19.78
C ASP A 50 8.84 28.81 19.51
N GLU A 51 8.68 30.14 19.45
CA GLU A 51 7.40 30.76 19.15
C GLU A 51 6.93 30.40 17.73
N ARG A 52 7.84 30.47 16.73
CA ARG A 52 7.54 30.08 15.35
C ARG A 52 7.21 28.60 15.27
N ASN A 53 7.98 27.73 15.92
CA ASN A 53 7.69 26.31 15.97
C ASN A 53 6.30 26.02 16.54
N ARG A 54 5.94 26.66 17.65
CA ARG A 54 4.60 26.54 18.26
C ARG A 54 3.49 27.03 17.34
N THR A 55 3.73 28.15 16.65
CA THR A 55 2.75 28.74 15.73
C THR A 55 2.50 27.82 14.52
N VAL A 56 3.56 27.25 13.95
CA VAL A 56 3.45 26.43 12.72
C VAL A 56 2.95 25.00 13.01
N PHE A 57 3.53 24.35 14.02
CA PHE A 57 3.26 22.94 14.29
C PHE A 57 2.23 22.70 15.41
N GLY A 58 1.85 23.73 16.14
CA GLY A 58 0.83 23.61 17.18
C GLY A 58 1.15 22.53 18.21
N LEU A 59 0.19 21.62 18.44
CA LEU A 59 0.34 20.50 19.38
C LEU A 59 1.40 19.51 18.96
N CYS A 60 1.69 19.39 17.65
CA CYS A 60 2.73 18.48 17.16
C CYS A 60 4.16 18.92 17.52
N ASN A 61 4.32 20.15 18.02
CA ASN A 61 5.62 20.64 18.56
C ASN A 61 5.82 20.34 20.05
N ASN A 62 4.98 19.53 20.69
CA ASN A 62 5.15 19.20 22.12
C ASN A 62 6.56 18.65 22.39
N ALA A 63 7.27 19.27 23.36
CA ALA A 63 8.62 18.87 23.73
C ALA A 63 8.71 17.43 24.28
N ASN A 64 7.62 16.89 24.81
CA ASN A 64 7.54 15.52 25.33
C ASN A 64 7.05 14.51 24.26
N TYR A 65 7.03 14.93 22.97
CA TYR A 65 6.56 14.12 21.85
C TYR A 65 5.07 13.77 21.94
N HIS A 66 4.56 13.10 20.94
CA HIS A 66 3.27 12.44 20.91
C HIS A 66 3.35 11.27 19.93
N GLY A 67 2.38 10.38 19.91
CA GLY A 67 2.42 9.19 19.08
C GLY A 67 1.12 8.92 18.36
N HIS A 68 1.24 8.11 17.31
CA HIS A 68 0.12 7.65 16.48
C HIS A 68 0.18 6.15 16.27
N ASN A 69 -0.99 5.56 16.04
CA ASN A 69 -1.15 4.22 15.50
C ASN A 69 -1.24 4.38 13.98
N TYR A 70 -0.08 4.28 13.32
CA TYR A 70 -0.03 4.39 11.87
C TYR A 70 -0.59 3.15 11.21
N GLU A 71 -1.49 3.34 10.24
CA GLU A 71 -1.93 2.28 9.32
C GLU A 71 -1.24 2.48 7.97
N LEU A 72 -0.69 1.40 7.43
CA LEU A 72 0.08 1.41 6.20
C LEU A 72 -0.59 0.54 5.15
N GLU A 73 -0.76 1.06 3.93
CA GLU A 73 -1.10 0.29 2.75
C GLU A 73 0.07 0.31 1.77
N VAL A 74 0.62 -0.85 1.48
CA VAL A 74 1.66 -1.05 0.46
C VAL A 74 0.98 -1.66 -0.76
N LYS A 75 0.87 -0.89 -1.84
CA LYS A 75 0.28 -1.29 -3.11
C LYS A 75 1.36 -1.58 -4.13
N VAL A 76 1.38 -2.79 -4.67
CA VAL A 76 2.24 -3.20 -5.77
C VAL A 76 1.39 -3.47 -6.99
N THR A 77 1.69 -2.80 -8.10
CA THR A 77 0.98 -2.97 -9.37
C THR A 77 1.93 -3.55 -10.41
N GLY A 78 1.52 -4.60 -11.09
CA GLY A 78 2.31 -5.26 -12.12
C GLY A 78 1.48 -6.20 -12.98
N GLU A 79 2.14 -6.83 -13.92
CA GLU A 79 1.52 -7.88 -14.74
C GLU A 79 1.37 -9.16 -13.94
N VAL A 80 0.28 -9.87 -14.20
CA VAL A 80 0.05 -11.19 -13.61
C VAL A 80 0.94 -12.21 -14.31
N ASP A 81 1.80 -12.90 -13.56
CA ASP A 81 2.57 -14.03 -14.08
C ASP A 81 1.62 -15.18 -14.47
N PRO A 82 1.57 -15.60 -15.74
CA PRO A 82 0.65 -16.64 -16.20
C PRO A 82 0.92 -18.01 -15.58
N ALA A 83 2.11 -18.26 -15.06
CA ALA A 83 2.47 -19.53 -14.45
C ALA A 83 1.97 -19.65 -13.00
N THR A 84 1.97 -18.54 -12.26
CA THR A 84 1.61 -18.52 -10.84
C THR A 84 0.26 -17.88 -10.58
N GLY A 85 -0.19 -16.98 -11.46
CA GLY A 85 -1.35 -16.12 -11.25
C GLY A 85 -1.07 -14.95 -10.31
N TYR A 86 0.20 -14.68 -9.96
CA TYR A 86 0.58 -13.64 -9.00
C TYR A 86 1.18 -12.42 -9.71
N VAL A 87 0.93 -11.24 -9.15
CA VAL A 87 1.78 -10.05 -9.37
C VAL A 87 2.99 -10.14 -8.45
N ILE A 88 2.76 -10.53 -7.20
CA ILE A 88 3.78 -10.68 -6.16
C ILE A 88 3.29 -11.68 -5.11
N ASP A 89 4.20 -12.43 -4.48
CA ASP A 89 3.87 -13.27 -3.34
C ASP A 89 3.53 -12.39 -2.12
N LEU A 90 2.30 -12.52 -1.62
CA LEU A 90 1.81 -11.76 -0.46
C LEU A 90 2.52 -12.13 0.84
N GLY A 91 2.98 -13.37 0.99
CA GLY A 91 3.75 -13.81 2.16
C GLY A 91 5.13 -13.16 2.17
N TRP A 92 5.79 -13.13 1.02
CA TRP A 92 7.06 -12.43 0.84
C TRP A 92 6.92 -10.92 1.10
N LEU A 93 5.89 -10.27 0.52
CA LEU A 93 5.63 -8.84 0.72
C LEU A 93 5.36 -8.52 2.19
N ALA A 94 4.58 -9.36 2.89
CA ALA A 94 4.32 -9.19 4.31
C ALA A 94 5.60 -9.26 5.15
N ASN A 95 6.49 -10.22 4.84
CA ASN A 95 7.77 -10.36 5.54
C ASN A 95 8.70 -9.18 5.25
N LEU A 96 8.75 -8.69 4.03
CA LEU A 96 9.51 -7.49 3.65
C LEU A 96 9.04 -6.28 4.46
N ILE A 97 7.74 -6.01 4.49
CA ILE A 97 7.17 -4.88 5.26
C ILE A 97 7.50 -5.01 6.75
N LYS A 98 7.37 -6.23 7.29
CA LYS A 98 7.70 -6.48 8.70
C LYS A 98 9.16 -6.16 9.02
N GLN A 99 10.08 -6.64 8.18
CA GLN A 99 11.53 -6.47 8.41
C GLN A 99 11.98 -5.05 8.20
N GLU A 100 11.52 -4.40 7.13
CA GLU A 100 12.05 -3.13 6.68
C GLU A 100 11.28 -1.92 7.24
N VAL A 101 10.03 -2.09 7.67
CA VAL A 101 9.19 -1.00 8.16
C VAL A 101 8.78 -1.22 9.62
N GLU A 102 8.04 -2.32 9.92
CA GLU A 102 7.53 -2.53 11.28
C GLU A 102 8.67 -2.64 12.29
N ASN A 103 9.66 -3.53 12.07
CA ASN A 103 10.78 -3.70 13.00
C ASN A 103 11.63 -2.44 13.16
N ARG A 104 11.56 -1.51 12.21
CA ARG A 104 12.35 -0.27 12.19
C ARG A 104 11.66 0.88 12.92
N PHE A 105 10.32 0.94 12.87
CA PHE A 105 9.55 2.09 13.35
C PHE A 105 8.61 1.76 14.51
N ASP A 106 8.17 0.49 14.64
CA ASP A 106 7.20 0.13 15.66
C ASP A 106 7.79 0.24 17.07
N HIS A 107 7.05 0.93 17.97
CA HIS A 107 7.45 1.24 19.34
C HIS A 107 8.72 2.11 19.45
N HIS A 108 9.05 2.89 18.40
CA HIS A 108 10.18 3.81 18.41
C HIS A 108 9.73 5.28 18.44
N ASN A 109 10.65 6.15 18.92
CA ASN A 109 10.55 7.59 18.69
C ASN A 109 11.29 7.93 17.39
N LEU A 110 10.58 8.36 16.37
CA LEU A 110 11.15 8.58 15.04
C LEU A 110 12.27 9.62 15.04
N ASN A 111 12.19 10.65 15.88
CA ASN A 111 13.23 11.68 15.97
C ASN A 111 14.49 11.20 16.70
N LEU A 112 14.38 10.25 17.63
CA LEU A 112 15.47 9.89 18.54
C LEU A 112 16.09 8.54 18.20
N ASP A 113 15.28 7.57 17.78
CA ASP A 113 15.68 6.17 17.69
C ASP A 113 15.98 5.74 16.26
N THR A 114 15.64 6.56 15.25
CA THR A 114 15.79 6.20 13.83
C THR A 114 16.79 7.11 13.11
N VAL A 115 17.56 6.54 12.20
CA VAL A 115 18.54 7.29 11.40
C VAL A 115 17.90 8.11 10.29
N GLU A 116 16.76 7.67 9.80
CA GLU A 116 16.02 8.27 8.69
C GLU A 116 15.50 9.67 9.02
N PHE A 117 15.17 9.90 10.29
CA PHE A 117 14.58 11.17 10.73
C PHE A 117 15.52 12.02 11.58
N ARG A 118 16.83 11.70 11.60
CA ARG A 118 17.83 12.49 12.35
C ARG A 118 17.86 13.95 11.90
N ASP A 119 17.82 14.16 10.57
CA ASP A 119 17.90 15.49 9.95
C ASP A 119 16.62 15.79 9.12
N LEU A 120 15.62 14.94 9.22
CA LEU A 120 14.35 15.07 8.50
C LEU A 120 13.19 15.15 9.50
N ASN A 121 12.35 16.19 9.37
CA ASN A 121 11.18 16.32 10.24
C ASN A 121 10.19 15.18 9.93
N PRO A 122 9.81 14.33 10.90
CA PRO A 122 8.96 13.16 10.67
C PRO A 122 7.47 13.54 10.54
N THR A 123 7.13 14.33 9.52
CA THR A 123 5.74 14.54 9.12
C THR A 123 5.21 13.28 8.43
N ALA A 124 3.89 13.12 8.36
CA ALA A 124 3.28 11.98 7.69
C ALA A 124 3.76 11.85 6.23
N GLU A 125 3.95 12.99 5.53
CA GLU A 125 4.46 13.05 4.17
C GLU A 125 5.89 12.48 4.08
N ASN A 126 6.79 12.94 4.95
CA ASN A 126 8.18 12.48 4.97
C ASN A 126 8.27 11.00 5.36
N ILE A 127 7.47 10.55 6.33
CA ILE A 127 7.41 9.13 6.71
C ILE A 127 6.96 8.28 5.52
N CYS A 128 5.94 8.70 4.79
CA CYS A 128 5.43 8.00 3.61
C CYS A 128 6.51 7.87 2.52
N VAL A 129 7.23 8.96 2.22
CA VAL A 129 8.32 8.97 1.23
C VAL A 129 9.48 8.08 1.69
N VAL A 130 9.86 8.13 2.96
CA VAL A 130 10.93 7.29 3.54
C VAL A 130 10.56 5.81 3.43
N ILE A 131 9.33 5.43 3.78
CA ILE A 131 8.87 4.04 3.63
C ILE A 131 8.96 3.60 2.16
N TRP A 132 8.54 4.43 1.23
CA TRP A 132 8.66 4.13 -0.20
C TRP A 132 10.12 3.92 -0.62
N GLN A 133 11.03 4.81 -0.19
CA GLN A 133 12.46 4.72 -0.49
C GLN A 133 13.10 3.44 0.07
N ILE A 134 12.66 3.01 1.25
CA ILE A 134 13.11 1.76 1.88
C ILE A 134 12.65 0.54 1.08
N LEU A 135 11.37 0.50 0.68
CA LEU A 135 10.79 -0.67 0.03
C LEU A 135 11.10 -0.76 -1.47
N ARG A 136 11.24 0.37 -2.17
CA ARG A 136 11.41 0.39 -3.63
C ARG A 136 12.57 -0.46 -4.15
N PRO A 137 13.78 -0.46 -3.55
CA PRO A 137 14.91 -1.25 -4.02
C PRO A 137 14.70 -2.77 -4.01
N HIS A 138 13.73 -3.25 -3.22
CA HIS A 138 13.42 -4.68 -3.09
C HIS A 138 12.45 -5.20 -4.17
N LEU A 139 11.87 -4.31 -4.97
CA LEU A 139 10.89 -4.65 -6.00
C LEU A 139 11.47 -4.46 -7.40
N PRO A 140 11.12 -5.33 -8.37
CA PRO A 140 11.50 -5.14 -9.77
C PRO A 140 11.02 -3.78 -10.32
N GLU A 141 11.76 -3.21 -11.27
CA GLU A 141 11.36 -1.95 -11.94
C GLU A 141 10.06 -2.08 -12.74
N THR A 142 9.71 -3.32 -13.15
CA THR A 142 8.46 -3.63 -13.86
C THR A 142 7.22 -3.58 -12.97
N GLN A 143 7.40 -3.46 -11.66
CA GLN A 143 6.32 -3.32 -10.69
C GLN A 143 6.30 -1.90 -10.13
N ASP A 144 5.14 -1.27 -10.16
CA ASP A 144 4.91 0.03 -9.55
C ASP A 144 4.64 -0.14 -8.05
N LEU A 145 5.32 0.67 -7.23
CA LEU A 145 5.11 0.73 -5.79
C LEU A 145 4.40 2.04 -5.42
N HIS A 146 3.36 1.94 -4.62
CA HIS A 146 2.65 3.07 -4.07
C HIS A 146 2.36 2.83 -2.59
N ILE A 147 2.61 3.85 -1.77
CA ILE A 147 2.41 3.84 -0.32
C ILE A 147 1.26 4.77 0.02
N ARG A 148 0.36 4.29 0.89
CA ARG A 148 -0.59 5.13 1.60
C ARG A 148 -0.39 4.96 3.10
N LEU A 149 -0.17 6.07 3.80
CA LEU A 149 0.09 6.10 5.23
C LEU A 149 -1.00 6.93 5.93
N TYR A 150 -1.72 6.29 6.83
CA TYR A 150 -2.68 6.95 7.71
C TYR A 150 -1.99 7.30 9.03
N GLU A 151 -1.94 8.57 9.35
CA GLU A 151 -1.52 9.05 10.68
C GLU A 151 -2.69 8.96 11.67
N THR A 152 -3.90 9.19 11.18
CA THR A 152 -5.17 9.03 11.89
C THR A 152 -6.20 8.40 10.94
N PRO A 153 -7.33 7.87 11.43
CA PRO A 153 -8.36 7.34 10.54
C PRO A 153 -8.92 8.33 9.50
N ARG A 154 -8.66 9.63 9.67
CA ARG A 154 -9.17 10.70 8.81
C ARG A 154 -8.10 11.41 7.99
N ASN A 155 -6.83 11.29 8.39
CA ASN A 155 -5.73 11.99 7.74
C ASN A 155 -4.74 10.96 7.22
N PHE A 156 -4.51 10.97 5.94
CA PHE A 156 -3.54 10.10 5.27
C PHE A 156 -2.83 10.83 4.15
N VAL A 157 -1.71 10.29 3.76
CA VAL A 157 -0.87 10.77 2.66
C VAL A 157 -0.54 9.61 1.73
N GLU A 158 -0.22 9.94 0.48
CA GLU A 158 0.11 8.95 -0.55
C GLU A 158 1.38 9.35 -1.29
N TYR A 159 2.18 8.34 -1.71
CA TYR A 159 3.35 8.54 -2.54
C TYR A 159 3.71 7.26 -3.34
N PRO A 160 4.15 7.40 -4.63
CA PRO A 160 4.06 8.60 -5.49
C PRO A 160 2.61 8.87 -5.94
N VAL A 161 2.35 10.08 -6.43
CA VAL A 161 1.05 10.52 -6.97
C VAL A 161 1.19 10.93 -8.41
#